data_f29001f1a7863886bac0992f0f7e2cc5
#
_entry.id   f29001f1a7863886bac0992f0f7e2cc5
#
_cell.length_a   1.000
_cell.length_b   1.000
_cell.length_c   1.000
_cell.angle_alpha   90.00
_cell.angle_beta   90.00
_cell.angle_gamma   90.00
#
_symmetry.space_group_name_H-M   'P 1'
#
loop_
_entity.id
_entity.type
_entity.pdbx_description
1 polymer ?
#
loop_
_entity_poly.entity_id
_entity_poly.type
_entity_poly.pdbx_seq_one_letter_code
_entity_poly.pdbx_strand_id
1 'polypeptide(L)'
;MALKKLTQSAVKTACFALFLAALSLTSSCQKDAASAPAPEDAKLKDLNTTTSAATTVSKYKFSNPISLNGAHDITISGDSINGGSQVCINLMNCTNVHITNCRLGNSKTLGIQLSNCTNILIDYNYITNVSTGVYAVGSKTVRVNYNQMKNMQGPYPRGAFVQFDNVSGGYNRVSFNKFENIMGASYPEDAISMYKSNGIASDPIAIVGNWIRGGGPSKTGGGIMLGDNGGSYQSASANILVDPGQYGMAVSGGTNMQITNNTIYGKAQSFTNVGLYYWNQSGLSSSAVTISSNKVNFTSGMYGKNNSYIGSGSATPTGWSTNTWNADINASILPATIITYK
;
A
#
# COMPACT_ATOMS: atom_id res chain seq x y z
N MET A 1 -49.65 -6.61 43.18
CA MET A 1 -51.02 -6.90 42.68
C MET A 1 -50.86 -7.40 41.23
N ALA A 2 -50.93 -8.70 41.10
CA ALA A 2 -51.60 -9.63 40.18
C ALA A 2 -51.13 -9.49 38.70
N LEU A 3 -50.31 -10.42 38.31
CA LEU A 3 -50.48 -11.63 37.43
C LEU A 3 -51.70 -11.64 36.48
N LYS A 4 -51.42 -11.90 35.20
CA LYS A 4 -52.13 -12.94 34.44
C LYS A 4 -51.30 -13.42 33.26
N LYS A 5 -51.00 -14.74 33.33
CA LYS A 5 -50.63 -15.65 32.23
C LYS A 5 -51.86 -15.99 31.38
N LEU A 6 -51.58 -16.40 30.13
CA LEU A 6 -52.33 -17.46 29.38
C LEU A 6 -51.66 -17.56 28.00
N THR A 7 -50.93 -18.58 27.71
CA THR A 7 -51.07 -19.96 27.26
C THR A 7 -51.54 -20.14 25.81
N GLN A 8 -50.63 -20.75 25.06
CA GLN A 8 -50.71 -21.84 24.05
C GLN A 8 -51.94 -21.98 23.15
N SER A 9 -51.72 -22.15 21.87
CA SER A 9 -52.25 -23.35 21.20
C SER A 9 -51.48 -23.63 19.90
N ALA A 10 -51.02 -24.85 19.79
CA ALA A 10 -50.46 -25.50 18.61
C ALA A 10 -51.59 -26.10 17.76
N VAL A 11 -51.42 -26.13 16.43
CA VAL A 11 -52.06 -27.12 15.57
C VAL A 11 -51.06 -27.67 14.56
N LYS A 12 -51.00 -28.97 14.57
CA LYS A 12 -50.23 -29.93 13.79
C LYS A 12 -50.85 -30.23 12.44
N THR A 13 -50.02 -30.87 11.60
CA THR A 13 -50.35 -32.02 10.71
C THR A 13 -50.56 -31.65 9.26
N ALA A 14 -50.02 -32.29 8.26
CA ALA A 14 -49.14 -33.43 7.98
C ALA A 14 -49.28 -33.78 6.51
N CYS A 15 -48.23 -34.38 5.94
CA CYS A 15 -48.19 -35.44 4.92
C CYS A 15 -48.74 -35.15 3.50
N PHE A 16 -48.02 -35.46 2.43
CA PHE A 16 -47.67 -36.77 1.92
C PHE A 16 -46.71 -36.69 0.73
N ALA A 17 -45.84 -37.64 0.66
CA ALA A 17 -44.89 -37.90 -0.39
C ALA A 17 -45.52 -38.48 -1.65
N LEU A 18 -44.83 -38.36 -2.81
CA LEU A 18 -44.69 -39.47 -3.79
C LEU A 18 -43.54 -39.15 -4.80
N PHE A 19 -42.55 -39.99 -4.77
CA PHE A 19 -41.73 -40.67 -5.79
C PHE A 19 -41.93 -40.30 -7.27
N LEU A 20 -40.86 -40.04 -8.03
CA LEU A 20 -40.25 -41.05 -8.91
C LEU A 20 -38.92 -40.53 -9.50
N ALA A 21 -38.03 -41.46 -9.61
CA ALA A 21 -36.64 -41.34 -10.12
C ALA A 21 -36.54 -41.14 -11.64
N ALA A 22 -35.50 -40.45 -12.09
CA ALA A 22 -34.82 -40.79 -13.31
C ALA A 22 -33.41 -40.18 -13.36
N LEU A 23 -32.43 -41.05 -13.40
CA LEU A 23 -31.09 -41.04 -14.02
C LEU A 23 -30.27 -39.76 -14.16
N SER A 24 -29.20 -39.78 -13.43
CA SER A 24 -27.78 -39.54 -13.77
C SER A 24 -27.47 -38.88 -15.10
N LEU A 25 -26.91 -37.67 -14.99
CA LEU A 25 -25.74 -37.29 -15.79
C LEU A 25 -24.86 -36.47 -14.87
N THR A 26 -23.77 -37.06 -14.42
CA THR A 26 -22.67 -36.38 -13.73
C THR A 26 -21.99 -35.46 -14.73
N SER A 27 -22.30 -34.17 -14.69
CA SER A 27 -21.43 -33.17 -15.24
C SER A 27 -20.76 -32.49 -14.03
N SER A 28 -19.54 -32.87 -13.79
CA SER A 28 -18.59 -32.24 -12.91
C SER A 28 -18.34 -30.83 -13.44
N CYS A 29 -19.10 -29.86 -12.99
CA CYS A 29 -18.73 -28.46 -13.11
C CYS A 29 -17.69 -28.20 -12.01
N GLN A 30 -16.44 -28.41 -12.36
CA GLN A 30 -15.32 -27.82 -11.66
C GLN A 30 -15.51 -26.31 -11.77
N LYS A 31 -15.91 -25.68 -10.67
CA LYS A 31 -15.85 -24.23 -10.54
C LYS A 31 -14.37 -23.89 -10.56
N ASP A 32 -13.90 -23.44 -11.70
CA ASP A 32 -12.62 -22.78 -11.80
C ASP A 32 -12.63 -21.63 -10.78
N ALA A 33 -11.72 -21.71 -9.84
CA ALA A 33 -11.42 -20.58 -8.98
C ALA A 33 -11.09 -19.41 -9.92
N ALA A 34 -11.91 -18.38 -9.89
CA ALA A 34 -11.65 -17.16 -10.62
C ALA A 34 -10.24 -16.69 -10.22
N SER A 35 -9.30 -16.88 -11.12
CA SER A 35 -7.98 -16.30 -11.00
C SER A 35 -8.18 -14.80 -10.86
N ALA A 36 -7.55 -14.22 -9.85
CA ALA A 36 -7.50 -12.77 -9.73
C ALA A 36 -7.09 -12.20 -11.10
N PRO A 37 -7.73 -11.12 -11.58
CA PRO A 37 -7.36 -10.53 -12.85
C PRO A 37 -5.87 -10.24 -12.84
N ALA A 38 -5.17 -10.70 -13.85
CA ALA A 38 -3.77 -10.37 -14.05
C ALA A 38 -3.67 -8.83 -14.06
N PRO A 39 -2.69 -8.25 -13.36
CA PRO A 39 -2.56 -6.80 -13.34
C PRO A 39 -2.44 -6.27 -14.75
N GLU A 40 -3.17 -5.20 -15.07
CA GLU A 40 -3.14 -4.52 -16.38
C GLU A 40 -1.73 -4.08 -16.83
N ASP A 41 -0.77 -4.11 -15.93
CA ASP A 41 0.65 -3.86 -16.24
C ASP A 41 1.25 -4.84 -17.27
N ALA A 42 0.60 -5.98 -17.55
CA ALA A 42 1.00 -6.85 -18.64
C ALA A 42 0.83 -6.24 -20.05
N LYS A 43 -0.08 -5.25 -20.18
CA LYS A 43 -0.29 -4.52 -21.44
C LYS A 43 0.75 -3.43 -21.71
N LEU A 44 1.48 -3.00 -20.69
CA LEU A 44 2.57 -2.02 -20.84
C LEU A 44 3.87 -2.61 -21.41
N LYS A 45 3.98 -3.94 -21.49
CA LYS A 45 5.13 -4.58 -22.12
C LYS A 45 5.19 -4.43 -23.65
N ASP A 46 4.07 -4.21 -24.28
CA ASP A 46 4.02 -4.16 -25.76
C ASP A 46 4.34 -2.77 -26.34
N LEU A 47 4.55 -1.76 -25.52
CA LEU A 47 4.90 -0.41 -26.00
C LEU A 47 6.42 -0.16 -26.10
N ASN A 48 7.26 -1.13 -25.71
CA ASN A 48 8.72 -0.98 -25.73
C ASN A 48 9.46 -2.14 -26.43
N THR A 49 8.88 -2.76 -27.46
CA THR A 49 9.64 -3.65 -28.34
C THR A 49 10.32 -2.85 -29.46
N THR A 50 11.33 -2.10 -29.12
CA THR A 50 12.43 -1.84 -30.03
C THR A 50 13.64 -2.65 -29.53
N THR A 51 14.01 -3.63 -30.32
CA THR A 51 15.21 -4.43 -30.17
C THR A 51 16.41 -3.54 -29.89
N SER A 52 16.95 -3.64 -28.67
CA SER A 52 18.22 -3.01 -28.32
C SER A 52 19.27 -4.06 -28.13
N ALA A 53 20.29 -3.96 -28.98
CA ALA A 53 21.57 -4.62 -28.83
C ALA A 53 22.27 -4.21 -27.52
N ALA A 54 23.09 -5.12 -27.02
CA ALA A 54 24.08 -5.02 -25.96
C ALA A 54 24.04 -3.80 -25.02
N THR A 55 23.74 -4.08 -23.77
CA THR A 55 23.69 -3.19 -22.62
C THR A 55 25.04 -2.50 -22.41
N THR A 56 25.21 -1.34 -22.96
CA THR A 56 26.13 -0.34 -22.40
C THR A 56 25.49 0.16 -21.12
N VAL A 57 26.15 -0.02 -19.98
CA VAL A 57 25.78 0.62 -18.71
C VAL A 57 25.71 2.11 -18.98
N SER A 58 24.50 2.66 -19.08
CA SER A 58 24.31 4.09 -19.32
C SER A 58 24.87 4.83 -18.10
N LYS A 59 25.94 5.56 -18.28
CA LYS A 59 26.55 6.39 -17.26
C LYS A 59 25.52 7.48 -16.94
N TYR A 60 25.03 7.52 -15.71
CA TYR A 60 24.13 8.59 -15.29
C TYR A 60 24.75 9.95 -15.57
N LYS A 61 23.94 10.86 -16.09
CA LYS A 61 24.32 12.26 -16.24
C LYS A 61 24.11 12.97 -14.91
N PHE A 62 25.18 13.56 -14.35
CA PHE A 62 25.04 14.42 -13.17
C PHE A 62 24.26 15.68 -13.53
N SER A 63 23.20 15.95 -12.78
CA SER A 63 22.31 17.08 -13.03
C SER A 63 22.04 17.84 -11.73
N ASN A 64 21.76 19.12 -11.85
CA ASN A 64 21.24 19.93 -10.75
C ASN A 64 19.80 19.51 -10.44
N PRO A 65 19.25 19.86 -9.25
CA PRO A 65 17.84 19.70 -8.96
C PRO A 65 16.97 20.32 -10.07
N ILE A 66 15.93 19.56 -10.43
CA ILE A 66 14.99 19.95 -11.51
C ILE A 66 13.74 20.53 -10.89
N SER A 67 13.35 21.73 -11.30
CA SER A 67 12.07 22.35 -10.91
C SER A 67 11.33 22.84 -12.15
N LEU A 68 10.11 22.30 -12.36
CA LEU A 68 9.29 22.61 -13.53
C LEU A 68 7.88 23.04 -13.07
N ASN A 69 7.33 23.99 -13.79
CA ASN A 69 5.97 24.46 -13.59
C ASN A 69 5.22 24.53 -14.93
N GLY A 70 4.08 23.86 -15.02
CA GLY A 70 3.26 23.81 -16.24
C GLY A 70 3.88 23.02 -17.40
N ALA A 71 4.94 22.25 -17.16
CA ALA A 71 5.54 21.41 -18.20
C ALA A 71 4.64 20.24 -18.56
N HIS A 72 4.67 19.83 -19.83
CA HIS A 72 3.86 18.71 -20.31
C HIS A 72 4.61 17.86 -21.34
N ASP A 73 4.19 16.60 -21.46
CA ASP A 73 4.67 15.66 -22.48
C ASP A 73 6.19 15.48 -22.49
N ILE A 74 6.78 15.33 -21.30
CA ILE A 74 8.24 15.21 -21.15
C ILE A 74 8.65 13.93 -20.43
N THR A 75 9.88 13.50 -20.71
CA THR A 75 10.56 12.43 -19.97
C THR A 75 11.81 12.97 -19.30
N ILE A 76 11.94 12.71 -17.99
CA ILE A 76 13.15 12.96 -17.20
C ILE A 76 13.82 11.61 -16.99
N SER A 77 14.99 11.37 -17.57
CA SER A 77 15.60 10.04 -17.56
C SER A 77 17.12 10.06 -17.51
N GLY A 78 17.69 9.11 -16.77
CA GLY A 78 19.14 8.91 -16.71
C GLY A 78 19.89 9.96 -15.90
N ASP A 79 19.21 10.76 -15.12
CA ASP A 79 19.81 11.81 -14.30
C ASP A 79 20.27 11.28 -12.93
N SER A 80 21.44 11.71 -12.48
CA SER A 80 21.92 11.55 -11.11
C SER A 80 21.87 12.90 -10.40
N ILE A 81 20.98 13.04 -9.42
CA ILE A 81 20.69 14.31 -8.75
C ILE A 81 20.96 14.20 -7.26
N ASN A 82 21.84 15.05 -6.74
CA ASN A 82 21.99 15.30 -5.32
C ASN A 82 21.22 16.57 -4.95
N GLY A 83 20.16 16.42 -4.12
CA GLY A 83 19.28 17.54 -3.80
C GLY A 83 19.88 18.57 -2.86
N GLY A 84 20.75 18.16 -1.93
CA GLY A 84 21.28 19.07 -0.92
C GLY A 84 20.18 19.65 -0.03
N SER A 85 19.92 20.95 -0.13
CA SER A 85 18.79 21.61 0.55
C SER A 85 17.52 21.71 -0.30
N GLN A 86 17.54 21.21 -1.52
CA GLN A 86 16.42 21.29 -2.46
C GLN A 86 15.79 19.92 -2.70
N VAL A 87 14.58 19.92 -3.23
CA VAL A 87 13.94 18.71 -3.80
C VAL A 87 14.71 18.26 -5.04
N CYS A 88 14.97 16.96 -5.17
CA CYS A 88 15.70 16.50 -6.36
C CYS A 88 14.92 16.79 -7.65
N ILE A 89 13.62 16.44 -7.69
CA ILE A 89 12.71 16.76 -8.81
C ILE A 89 11.42 17.33 -8.25
N ASN A 90 11.14 18.60 -8.57
CA ASN A 90 9.92 19.30 -8.15
C ASN A 90 9.07 19.64 -9.37
N LEU A 91 7.87 19.10 -9.44
CA LEU A 91 6.90 19.35 -10.51
C LEU A 91 5.67 20.04 -9.94
N MET A 92 5.28 21.15 -10.56
CA MET A 92 4.07 21.91 -10.23
C MET A 92 3.21 22.06 -11.48
N ASN A 93 1.92 21.77 -11.38
CA ASN A 93 0.95 21.93 -12.47
C ASN A 93 1.39 21.22 -13.78
N CYS A 94 2.16 20.14 -13.68
CA CYS A 94 2.70 19.43 -14.84
C CYS A 94 1.74 18.31 -15.28
N THR A 95 1.79 17.96 -16.58
CA THR A 95 0.93 16.93 -17.15
C THR A 95 1.73 16.01 -18.09
N ASN A 96 1.42 14.70 -18.07
CA ASN A 96 2.06 13.71 -18.93
C ASN A 96 3.60 13.70 -18.75
N VAL A 97 4.08 13.54 -17.51
CA VAL A 97 5.52 13.48 -17.22
C VAL A 97 5.91 12.07 -16.83
N HIS A 98 6.98 11.57 -17.43
CA HIS A 98 7.60 10.30 -17.08
C HIS A 98 8.97 10.55 -16.42
N ILE A 99 9.14 10.11 -15.18
CA ILE A 99 10.41 10.15 -14.44
C ILE A 99 10.94 8.73 -14.33
N THR A 100 12.00 8.41 -15.04
CA THR A 100 12.48 7.02 -15.12
C THR A 100 14.01 6.92 -15.11
N ASN A 101 14.52 5.78 -14.62
CA ASN A 101 15.94 5.47 -14.62
C ASN A 101 16.82 6.58 -14.01
N CYS A 102 16.33 7.31 -13.03
CA CYS A 102 17.07 8.34 -12.32
C CYS A 102 17.66 7.81 -11.00
N ARG A 103 18.76 8.43 -10.58
CA ARG A 103 19.36 8.23 -9.27
C ARG A 103 19.22 9.52 -8.47
N LEU A 104 18.35 9.51 -7.47
CA LEU A 104 18.00 10.70 -6.67
C LEU A 104 18.41 10.48 -5.23
N GLY A 105 19.03 11.48 -4.61
CA GLY A 105 19.38 11.31 -3.21
C GLY A 105 20.06 12.49 -2.56
N ASN A 106 20.50 12.24 -1.31
CA ASN A 106 21.21 13.20 -0.48
C ASN A 106 20.52 14.57 -0.42
N SER A 107 19.20 14.55 -0.24
CA SER A 107 18.39 15.75 -0.07
C SER A 107 17.85 15.83 1.36
N LYS A 108 18.00 17.00 1.99
CA LYS A 108 17.36 17.29 3.29
C LYS A 108 15.85 17.46 3.16
N THR A 109 15.33 17.45 1.93
CA THR A 109 13.92 17.57 1.60
C THR A 109 13.44 16.29 0.86
N LEU A 110 12.77 16.40 -0.24
CA LEU A 110 12.11 15.31 -0.93
C LEU A 110 12.95 14.78 -2.11
N GLY A 111 12.77 13.50 -2.43
CA GLY A 111 13.26 12.95 -3.69
C GLY A 111 12.49 13.52 -4.88
N ILE A 112 11.18 13.28 -4.89
CA ILE A 112 10.28 13.80 -5.94
C ILE A 112 9.09 14.46 -5.24
N GLN A 113 8.76 15.67 -5.67
CA GLN A 113 7.52 16.39 -5.27
C GLN A 113 6.65 16.63 -6.48
N LEU A 114 5.37 16.32 -6.34
CA LEU A 114 4.32 16.63 -7.30
C LEU A 114 3.28 17.53 -6.63
N SER A 115 2.97 18.66 -7.24
CA SER A 115 1.94 19.58 -6.77
C SER A 115 0.96 19.86 -7.91
N ASN A 116 -0.30 19.46 -7.76
CA ASN A 116 -1.36 19.64 -8.74
C ASN A 116 -1.02 19.07 -10.13
N CYS A 117 -0.31 17.96 -10.18
CA CYS A 117 0.11 17.32 -11.43
C CYS A 117 -0.91 16.27 -11.90
N THR A 118 -0.91 15.96 -13.19
CA THR A 118 -1.80 14.97 -13.78
C THR A 118 -1.06 14.03 -14.72
N ASN A 119 -1.37 12.74 -14.65
CA ASN A 119 -0.76 11.69 -15.46
C ASN A 119 0.77 11.66 -15.33
N ILE A 120 1.23 11.32 -14.14
CA ILE A 120 2.66 11.22 -13.83
C ILE A 120 3.03 9.75 -13.64
N LEU A 121 4.05 9.31 -14.35
CA LEU A 121 4.65 7.99 -14.17
C LEU A 121 6.05 8.14 -13.56
N ILE A 122 6.30 7.43 -12.48
CA ILE A 122 7.59 7.39 -11.77
C ILE A 122 7.98 5.93 -11.66
N ASP A 123 8.96 5.49 -12.46
CA ASP A 123 9.35 4.09 -12.46
C ASP A 123 10.86 3.87 -12.62
N TYR A 124 11.32 2.71 -12.20
CA TYR A 124 12.72 2.27 -12.30
C TYR A 124 13.75 3.25 -11.73
N ASN A 125 13.36 4.14 -10.81
CA ASN A 125 14.28 5.05 -10.16
C ASN A 125 14.90 4.42 -8.90
N TYR A 126 16.09 4.90 -8.56
CA TYR A 126 16.70 4.66 -7.26
C TYR A 126 16.70 5.95 -6.43
N ILE A 127 16.03 5.93 -5.27
CA ILE A 127 15.89 7.11 -4.40
C ILE A 127 16.45 6.75 -3.02
N THR A 128 17.37 7.58 -2.50
CA THR A 128 18.01 7.27 -1.20
C THR A 128 18.39 8.52 -0.42
N ASN A 129 18.39 8.39 0.93
CA ASN A 129 18.81 9.46 1.83
C ASN A 129 18.10 10.80 1.55
N VAL A 130 16.78 10.74 1.45
CA VAL A 130 15.90 11.90 1.33
C VAL A 130 14.89 11.88 2.48
N SER A 131 14.30 13.03 2.81
CA SER A 131 13.27 13.08 3.84
C SER A 131 12.10 12.14 3.52
N THR A 132 11.53 12.28 2.32
CA THR A 132 10.47 11.40 1.75
C THR A 132 10.82 11.11 0.29
N GLY A 133 10.58 9.88 -0.16
CA GLY A 133 10.91 9.47 -1.52
C GLY A 133 10.07 10.19 -2.57
N VAL A 134 8.76 9.96 -2.59
CA VAL A 134 7.79 10.61 -3.47
C VAL A 134 6.67 11.23 -2.63
N TYR A 135 6.46 12.51 -2.78
CA TYR A 135 5.34 13.24 -2.18
C TYR A 135 4.47 13.85 -3.28
N ALA A 136 3.24 13.40 -3.39
CA ALA A 136 2.27 13.91 -4.35
C ALA A 136 1.12 14.60 -3.61
N VAL A 137 0.87 15.87 -3.90
CA VAL A 137 -0.21 16.66 -3.30
C VAL A 137 -1.15 17.19 -4.37
N GLY A 138 -2.47 17.05 -4.16
CA GLY A 138 -3.51 17.56 -5.04
C GLY A 138 -3.46 17.02 -6.49
N SER A 139 -2.73 15.94 -6.70
CA SER A 139 -2.43 15.40 -8.04
C SER A 139 -3.41 14.30 -8.44
N LYS A 140 -3.38 13.90 -9.72
CA LYS A 140 -4.26 12.87 -10.29
C LYS A 140 -3.50 11.92 -11.20
N THR A 141 -3.92 10.65 -11.23
CA THR A 141 -3.31 9.65 -12.13
C THR A 141 -1.80 9.55 -11.89
N VAL A 142 -1.40 9.34 -10.62
CA VAL A 142 0.01 9.22 -10.22
C VAL A 142 0.35 7.75 -10.07
N ARG A 143 1.37 7.30 -10.78
CA ARG A 143 1.85 5.93 -10.76
C ARG A 143 3.31 5.89 -10.30
N VAL A 144 3.56 5.19 -9.21
CA VAL A 144 4.90 5.00 -8.62
C VAL A 144 5.18 3.51 -8.62
N ASN A 145 5.87 3.02 -9.65
CA ASN A 145 6.00 1.59 -9.91
C ASN A 145 7.47 1.17 -10.11
N TYR A 146 7.83 -0.03 -9.67
CA TYR A 146 9.14 -0.64 -9.93
C TYR A 146 10.35 0.19 -9.44
N ASN A 147 10.16 1.13 -8.50
CA ASN A 147 11.27 1.89 -7.95
C ASN A 147 11.96 1.12 -6.82
N GLN A 148 13.21 1.47 -6.58
CA GLN A 148 13.96 1.05 -5.40
C GLN A 148 14.25 2.28 -4.54
N MET A 149 13.84 2.24 -3.26
CA MET A 149 14.03 3.37 -2.36
C MET A 149 14.67 2.90 -1.05
N LYS A 150 15.60 3.70 -0.53
CA LYS A 150 16.37 3.32 0.65
C LYS A 150 16.61 4.48 1.59
N ASN A 151 16.44 4.21 2.90
CA ASN A 151 16.79 5.10 3.99
C ASN A 151 16.10 6.46 3.94
N MET A 152 14.80 6.47 4.16
CA MET A 152 14.05 7.71 4.37
C MET A 152 14.45 8.37 5.69
N GLN A 153 14.66 9.67 5.68
CA GLN A 153 15.27 10.40 6.79
C GLN A 153 14.26 11.12 7.68
N GLY A 154 13.01 11.27 7.26
CA GLY A 154 12.06 12.09 8.00
C GLY A 154 12.49 13.56 8.07
N PRO A 155 12.23 14.28 9.15
CA PRO A 155 11.44 13.85 10.31
C PRO A 155 9.92 13.91 10.07
N TYR A 156 9.15 13.51 11.10
CA TYR A 156 7.69 13.70 11.11
C TYR A 156 7.30 15.14 10.66
N PRO A 157 6.25 15.33 9.88
CA PRO A 157 5.29 14.39 9.32
C PRO A 157 5.75 13.74 7.99
N ARG A 158 7.01 13.78 7.67
CA ARG A 158 7.65 13.18 6.48
C ARG A 158 8.41 11.92 6.90
N GLY A 159 8.89 11.17 5.92
CA GLY A 159 9.61 9.91 6.16
C GLY A 159 9.03 8.74 5.38
N ALA A 160 8.04 8.97 4.54
CA ALA A 160 7.46 7.95 3.70
C ALA A 160 8.34 7.64 2.47
N PHE A 161 8.30 6.41 2.00
CA PHE A 161 8.76 6.14 0.64
C PHE A 161 7.82 6.77 -0.38
N VAL A 162 6.49 6.65 -0.15
CA VAL A 162 5.47 7.29 -0.97
C VAL A 162 4.38 7.85 -0.07
N GLN A 163 4.08 9.13 -0.23
CA GLN A 163 2.94 9.77 0.40
C GLN A 163 2.05 10.43 -0.66
N PHE A 164 0.80 10.01 -0.69
CA PHE A 164 -0.25 10.69 -1.44
C PHE A 164 -1.06 11.56 -0.48
N ASP A 165 -1.18 12.83 -0.81
CA ASP A 165 -1.90 13.84 -0.04
C ASP A 165 -2.95 14.50 -0.94
N ASN A 166 -4.22 14.26 -0.67
CA ASN A 166 -5.32 14.71 -1.53
C ASN A 166 -5.15 14.29 -3.02
N VAL A 167 -4.54 13.15 -3.27
CA VAL A 167 -4.49 12.57 -4.62
C VAL A 167 -5.85 11.96 -4.96
N SER A 168 -6.33 12.17 -6.18
CA SER A 168 -7.70 11.78 -6.54
C SER A 168 -7.83 11.19 -7.94
N GLY A 169 -8.99 10.56 -8.20
CA GLY A 169 -9.32 9.98 -9.51
C GLY A 169 -8.82 8.54 -9.68
N GLY A 170 -8.92 8.04 -10.90
CA GLY A 170 -8.47 6.71 -11.28
C GLY A 170 -6.98 6.64 -11.65
N TYR A 171 -6.49 5.43 -11.89
CA TYR A 171 -5.12 5.11 -12.29
C TYR A 171 -4.03 5.58 -11.31
N ASN A 172 -4.35 5.75 -10.03
CA ASN A 172 -3.36 6.01 -9.00
C ASN A 172 -2.80 4.67 -8.49
N ARG A 173 -1.48 4.50 -8.54
CA ARG A 173 -0.80 3.23 -8.23
C ARG A 173 0.47 3.45 -7.43
N VAL A 174 0.73 2.57 -6.47
CA VAL A 174 2.04 2.36 -5.86
C VAL A 174 2.32 0.86 -5.93
N SER A 175 3.07 0.40 -6.93
CA SER A 175 3.12 -1.03 -7.24
C SER A 175 4.53 -1.54 -7.52
N PHE A 176 4.80 -2.75 -7.03
CA PHE A 176 6.03 -3.51 -7.32
C PHE A 176 7.32 -2.77 -6.96
N ASN A 177 7.27 -1.84 -6.00
CA ASN A 177 8.45 -1.16 -5.52
C ASN A 177 9.16 -1.99 -4.45
N LYS A 178 10.46 -1.71 -4.27
CA LYS A 178 11.28 -2.25 -3.19
C LYS A 178 11.69 -1.12 -2.26
N PHE A 179 11.32 -1.22 -0.99
CA PHE A 179 11.51 -0.20 0.03
C PHE A 179 12.31 -0.77 1.21
N GLU A 180 13.48 -0.21 1.48
CA GLU A 180 14.37 -0.69 2.55
C GLU A 180 14.86 0.46 3.43
N ASN A 181 14.57 0.37 4.72
CA ASN A 181 15.12 1.26 5.75
C ASN A 181 16.04 0.48 6.67
N ILE A 182 17.23 1.00 6.88
CA ILE A 182 18.22 0.43 7.79
C ILE A 182 18.18 1.19 9.11
N MET A 183 17.96 0.49 10.20
CA MET A 183 17.97 1.06 11.53
C MET A 183 19.29 1.79 11.82
N GLY A 184 19.21 3.01 12.31
CA GLY A 184 20.36 3.89 12.56
C GLY A 184 20.85 4.67 11.33
N ALA A 185 20.44 4.28 10.10
CA ALA A 185 20.73 5.01 8.88
C ALA A 185 19.47 5.65 8.26
N SER A 186 18.33 5.53 8.93
CA SER A 186 17.03 6.06 8.49
C SER A 186 16.19 6.47 9.70
N TYR A 187 15.23 7.35 9.46
CA TYR A 187 14.24 7.77 10.46
C TYR A 187 12.85 7.89 9.81
N PRO A 188 12.30 6.76 9.30
CA PRO A 188 11.03 6.79 8.57
C PRO A 188 9.83 7.01 9.49
N GLU A 189 8.75 7.53 8.91
CA GLU A 189 7.38 7.44 9.38
C GLU A 189 6.68 6.27 8.66
N ASP A 190 5.49 6.46 8.09
CA ASP A 190 4.83 5.42 7.31
C ASP A 190 5.60 5.09 6.02
N ALA A 191 5.77 3.83 5.73
CA ALA A 191 6.39 3.46 4.45
C ALA A 191 5.55 3.95 3.26
N ILE A 192 4.24 3.75 3.31
CA ILE A 192 3.27 4.29 2.34
C ILE A 192 2.09 4.90 3.10
N SER A 193 1.78 6.17 2.83
CA SER A 193 0.65 6.89 3.45
C SER A 193 -0.30 7.45 2.39
N MET A 194 -1.61 7.19 2.58
CA MET A 194 -2.70 7.70 1.74
C MET A 194 -3.53 8.73 2.51
N TYR A 195 -2.99 9.94 2.66
CA TYR A 195 -3.61 11.03 3.42
C TYR A 195 -4.71 11.69 2.59
N LYS A 196 -5.95 11.70 3.08
CA LYS A 196 -7.12 12.35 2.42
C LYS A 196 -7.30 12.02 0.94
N SER A 197 -6.75 10.92 0.46
CA SER A 197 -6.71 10.58 -0.95
C SER A 197 -7.91 9.75 -1.38
N ASN A 198 -8.37 9.93 -2.62
CA ASN A 198 -9.63 9.39 -3.10
C ASN A 198 -9.48 8.72 -4.46
N GLY A 199 -9.57 7.40 -4.51
CA GLY A 199 -9.79 6.65 -5.74
C GLY A 199 -11.22 6.79 -6.24
N ILE A 200 -11.58 6.02 -7.25
CA ILE A 200 -12.95 5.88 -7.74
C ILE A 200 -13.42 4.42 -7.62
N ALA A 201 -14.71 4.20 -7.59
CA ALA A 201 -15.27 2.85 -7.38
C ALA A 201 -14.82 1.84 -8.45
N SER A 202 -14.73 2.26 -9.71
CA SER A 202 -14.26 1.43 -10.82
C SER A 202 -12.74 1.24 -10.86
N ASP A 203 -11.99 2.07 -10.14
CA ASP A 203 -10.53 2.04 -10.14
C ASP A 203 -9.97 2.68 -8.86
N PRO A 204 -9.93 1.94 -7.77
CA PRO A 204 -9.39 2.40 -6.49
C PRO A 204 -7.90 2.78 -6.60
N ILE A 205 -7.42 3.64 -5.70
CA ILE A 205 -5.97 3.79 -5.49
C ILE A 205 -5.42 2.42 -5.09
N ALA A 206 -4.50 1.87 -5.88
CA ALA A 206 -4.01 0.53 -5.66
C ALA A 206 -2.54 0.51 -5.20
N ILE A 207 -2.30 -0.15 -4.08
CA ILE A 207 -0.99 -0.38 -3.48
C ILE A 207 -0.71 -1.87 -3.57
N VAL A 208 0.05 -2.31 -4.57
CA VAL A 208 0.12 -3.74 -4.93
C VAL A 208 1.54 -4.26 -5.07
N GLY A 209 1.81 -5.41 -4.46
CA GLY A 209 3.03 -6.17 -4.72
C GLY A 209 4.32 -5.49 -4.25
N ASN A 210 4.25 -4.52 -3.34
CA ASN A 210 5.43 -3.86 -2.83
C ASN A 210 6.15 -4.73 -1.79
N TRP A 211 7.46 -4.66 -1.77
CA TRP A 211 8.31 -5.23 -0.74
C TRP A 211 8.79 -4.12 0.19
N ILE A 212 8.51 -4.26 1.48
CA ILE A 212 8.89 -3.28 2.49
C ILE A 212 9.72 -3.99 3.56
N ARG A 213 10.94 -3.57 3.76
CA ARG A 213 11.82 -4.07 4.81
C ARG A 213 12.35 -2.94 5.67
N GLY A 214 12.14 -3.03 6.96
CA GLY A 214 12.62 -2.07 7.95
C GLY A 214 11.75 -0.83 8.10
N GLY A 215 11.68 -0.36 9.34
CA GLY A 215 10.98 0.83 9.79
C GLY A 215 11.40 1.19 11.20
N GLY A 216 10.87 2.29 11.73
CA GLY A 216 11.24 2.82 13.03
C GLY A 216 12.54 3.65 13.00
N PRO A 217 12.95 4.27 14.11
CA PRO A 217 12.43 4.08 15.47
C PRO A 217 11.20 4.94 15.83
N SER A 218 10.56 5.59 14.87
CA SER A 218 9.35 6.37 15.13
C SER A 218 8.29 5.54 15.88
N LYS A 219 7.60 6.17 16.84
CA LYS A 219 6.50 5.56 17.58
C LYS A 219 5.13 5.87 16.95
N THR A 220 5.12 6.51 15.79
CA THR A 220 3.94 6.93 15.06
C THR A 220 3.87 6.35 13.65
N GLY A 221 5.01 5.97 13.07
CA GLY A 221 5.12 5.47 11.72
C GLY A 221 5.21 3.94 11.61
N GLY A 222 4.70 3.42 10.52
CA GLY A 222 4.66 1.98 10.24
C GLY A 222 4.76 1.62 8.77
N GLY A 223 4.09 0.55 8.37
CA GLY A 223 4.14 0.06 7.00
C GLY A 223 3.22 0.82 6.05
N ILE A 224 1.96 0.39 5.90
CA ILE A 224 1.02 0.99 4.95
C ILE A 224 -0.19 1.53 5.71
N MET A 225 -0.47 2.83 5.54
CA MET A 225 -1.60 3.53 6.11
C MET A 225 -2.62 3.85 5.02
N LEU A 226 -3.83 3.29 5.14
CA LEU A 226 -4.99 3.68 4.35
C LEU A 226 -5.92 4.58 5.17
N GLY A 227 -6.58 5.50 4.49
CA GLY A 227 -7.56 6.38 5.12
C GLY A 227 -6.97 7.31 6.17
N ASP A 228 -5.71 7.67 6.03
CA ASP A 228 -5.07 8.66 6.90
C ASP A 228 -5.80 9.99 6.78
N ASN A 229 -6.46 10.37 7.88
CA ASN A 229 -7.39 11.50 7.93
C ASN A 229 -8.52 11.42 6.87
N GLY A 230 -9.00 10.21 6.55
CA GLY A 230 -10.12 9.94 5.66
C GLY A 230 -9.73 9.56 4.23
N GLY A 231 -10.63 9.83 3.29
CA GLY A 231 -10.49 9.43 1.90
C GLY A 231 -11.39 8.26 1.51
N SER A 232 -11.25 7.77 0.28
CA SER A 232 -12.10 6.69 -0.21
C SER A 232 -11.47 5.85 -1.32
N TYR A 233 -11.98 4.62 -1.48
CA TYR A 233 -11.56 3.72 -2.56
C TYR A 233 -10.05 3.54 -2.60
N GLN A 234 -9.47 3.02 -1.51
CA GLN A 234 -8.05 2.69 -1.40
C GLN A 234 -7.91 1.19 -1.15
N SER A 235 -7.00 0.55 -1.86
CA SER A 235 -6.77 -0.90 -1.79
C SER A 235 -5.30 -1.23 -1.66
N ALA A 236 -4.95 -2.06 -0.68
CA ALA A 236 -3.60 -2.58 -0.52
C ALA A 236 -3.63 -4.12 -0.58
N SER A 237 -2.91 -4.70 -1.54
CA SER A 237 -2.93 -6.14 -1.75
C SER A 237 -1.59 -6.72 -2.18
N ALA A 238 -1.36 -7.98 -1.84
CA ALA A 238 -0.16 -8.73 -2.22
C ALA A 238 1.17 -8.06 -1.81
N ASN A 239 1.16 -7.16 -0.82
CA ASN A 239 2.37 -6.56 -0.29
C ASN A 239 3.03 -7.49 0.73
N ILE A 240 4.36 -7.45 0.81
CA ILE A 240 5.15 -8.22 1.77
C ILE A 240 5.95 -7.25 2.65
N LEU A 241 5.71 -7.31 3.96
CA LEU A 241 6.30 -6.41 4.95
C LEU A 241 7.12 -7.20 5.97
N VAL A 242 8.34 -6.76 6.22
CA VAL A 242 9.23 -7.29 7.27
C VAL A 242 9.75 -6.17 8.14
N ASP A 243 9.45 -6.23 9.43
CA ASP A 243 9.85 -5.22 10.44
C ASP A 243 9.48 -3.77 10.03
N PRO A 244 8.24 -3.50 9.62
CA PRO A 244 7.87 -2.25 8.93
C PRO A 244 7.80 -1.00 9.83
N GLY A 245 8.00 -1.12 11.13
CA GLY A 245 7.93 -0.02 12.11
C GLY A 245 6.97 -0.30 13.26
N GLN A 246 6.27 0.72 13.74
CA GLN A 246 5.33 0.61 14.86
C GLN A 246 4.20 -0.38 14.54
N TYR A 247 3.70 -0.37 13.33
CA TYR A 247 2.65 -1.27 12.87
C TYR A 247 2.96 -1.81 11.45
N GLY A 248 2.27 -2.89 11.09
CA GLY A 248 2.35 -3.43 9.74
C GLY A 248 1.50 -2.68 8.75
N MET A 249 0.19 -2.81 8.85
CA MET A 249 -0.77 -2.11 7.98
C MET A 249 -1.93 -1.57 8.79
N ALA A 250 -2.57 -0.52 8.27
CA ALA A 250 -3.66 0.12 8.97
C ALA A 250 -4.73 0.69 8.04
N VAL A 251 -5.97 0.71 8.55
CA VAL A 251 -7.03 1.61 8.09
C VAL A 251 -7.35 2.55 9.26
N SER A 252 -7.08 3.85 9.10
CA SER A 252 -7.31 4.84 10.16
C SER A 252 -8.58 5.67 9.96
N GLY A 253 -9.32 5.43 8.88
CA GLY A 253 -10.59 6.11 8.56
C GLY A 253 -11.02 5.88 7.11
N GLY A 254 -11.99 6.66 6.66
CA GLY A 254 -12.45 6.68 5.27
C GLY A 254 -13.40 5.55 4.86
N THR A 255 -13.75 5.49 3.59
CA THR A 255 -14.77 4.59 3.07
C THR A 255 -14.27 3.74 1.91
N ASN A 256 -14.78 2.51 1.77
CA ASN A 256 -14.36 1.57 0.72
C ASN A 256 -12.86 1.28 0.76
N MET A 257 -12.35 0.98 1.96
CA MET A 257 -10.94 0.63 2.20
C MET A 257 -10.74 -0.88 2.14
N GLN A 258 -9.66 -1.33 1.51
CA GLN A 258 -9.38 -2.75 1.36
C GLN A 258 -7.92 -3.09 1.71
N ILE A 259 -7.71 -4.06 2.59
CA ILE A 259 -6.41 -4.67 2.88
C ILE A 259 -6.54 -6.18 2.69
N THR A 260 -6.01 -6.72 1.58
CA THR A 260 -6.25 -8.12 1.23
C THR A 260 -5.00 -8.85 0.75
N ASN A 261 -4.84 -10.12 1.14
CA ASN A 261 -3.76 -10.98 0.63
C ASN A 261 -2.34 -10.45 0.91
N ASN A 262 -2.11 -9.68 1.98
CA ASN A 262 -0.79 -9.20 2.35
C ASN A 262 -0.10 -10.18 3.32
N THR A 263 1.22 -10.11 3.37
CA THR A 263 2.04 -10.91 4.30
C THR A 263 2.87 -9.97 5.17
N ILE A 264 2.69 -10.05 6.49
CA ILE A 264 3.25 -9.10 7.46
C ILE A 264 3.99 -9.86 8.55
N TYR A 265 5.27 -9.61 8.68
CA TYR A 265 6.10 -10.08 9.79
C TYR A 265 6.73 -8.91 10.54
N GLY A 266 6.69 -8.95 11.85
CA GLY A 266 7.36 -7.97 12.71
C GLY A 266 7.89 -8.61 14.00
N LYS A 267 9.18 -8.44 14.25
CA LYS A 267 9.79 -8.83 15.53
C LYS A 267 9.60 -7.74 16.58
N ALA A 268 9.72 -8.11 17.86
CA ALA A 268 9.68 -7.16 18.97
C ALA A 268 10.83 -6.15 18.89
N GLN A 269 10.47 -4.87 18.94
CA GLN A 269 11.38 -3.73 19.06
C GLN A 269 10.71 -2.70 19.99
N SER A 270 11.47 -1.77 20.57
CA SER A 270 10.94 -0.83 21.58
C SER A 270 9.78 0.05 21.08
N PHE A 271 9.59 0.17 19.78
CA PHE A 271 8.55 0.97 19.15
C PHE A 271 7.43 0.13 18.48
N THR A 272 7.61 -1.20 18.34
CA THR A 272 6.60 -2.04 17.66
C THR A 272 5.35 -2.23 18.51
N ASN A 273 4.19 -2.13 17.87
CA ASN A 273 2.88 -2.21 18.53
C ASN A 273 2.02 -3.34 17.94
N VAL A 274 1.54 -3.24 16.69
CA VAL A 274 0.52 -4.15 16.15
C VAL A 274 0.77 -4.49 14.67
N GLY A 275 0.42 -5.71 14.28
CA GLY A 275 0.60 -6.15 12.90
C GLY A 275 -0.36 -5.49 11.91
N LEU A 276 -1.66 -5.56 12.18
CA LEU A 276 -2.69 -4.96 11.35
C LEU A 276 -3.78 -4.36 12.24
N TYR A 277 -4.17 -3.10 11.97
CA TYR A 277 -5.28 -2.53 12.71
C TYR A 277 -6.30 -1.79 11.85
N TYR A 278 -7.51 -1.74 12.38
CA TYR A 278 -8.57 -0.85 11.93
C TYR A 278 -9.06 -0.01 13.10
N TRP A 279 -8.91 1.28 12.99
CA TRP A 279 -9.38 2.20 14.02
C TRP A 279 -9.67 3.56 13.40
N ASN A 280 -10.92 4.01 13.49
CA ASN A 280 -11.32 5.33 13.05
C ASN A 280 -10.77 6.40 14.01
N GLN A 281 -9.61 6.94 13.70
CA GLN A 281 -8.85 7.80 14.61
C GLN A 281 -9.29 9.26 14.60
N SER A 282 -9.78 9.76 13.49
CA SER A 282 -10.01 11.22 13.32
C SER A 282 -11.46 11.64 13.58
N GLY A 283 -12.24 10.82 14.27
CA GLY A 283 -13.66 11.06 14.48
C GLY A 283 -14.50 11.05 13.19
N LEU A 284 -13.88 10.70 12.08
CA LEU A 284 -14.55 10.56 10.79
C LEU A 284 -15.30 9.23 10.74
N SER A 285 -16.50 9.24 10.18
CA SER A 285 -17.20 7.98 9.93
C SER A 285 -16.42 7.13 8.94
N SER A 286 -16.35 5.84 9.21
CA SER A 286 -15.70 4.86 8.36
C SER A 286 -16.69 3.77 7.98
N SER A 287 -16.74 3.38 6.72
CA SER A 287 -17.68 2.38 6.22
C SER A 287 -17.11 1.56 5.07
N ALA A 288 -17.70 0.39 4.83
CA ALA A 288 -17.30 -0.52 3.75
C ALA A 288 -15.79 -0.87 3.79
N VAL A 289 -15.31 -1.25 4.98
CA VAL A 289 -13.92 -1.68 5.16
C VAL A 289 -13.84 -3.20 5.02
N THR A 290 -12.94 -3.67 4.14
CA THR A 290 -12.64 -5.08 3.93
C THR A 290 -11.19 -5.36 4.34
N ILE A 291 -11.00 -6.31 5.26
CA ILE A 291 -9.67 -6.78 5.66
C ILE A 291 -9.71 -8.30 5.66
N SER A 292 -9.10 -8.94 4.67
CA SER A 292 -9.24 -10.37 4.46
C SER A 292 -8.01 -11.05 3.90
N SER A 293 -7.85 -12.33 4.21
CA SER A 293 -6.84 -13.22 3.63
C SER A 293 -5.40 -12.75 3.84
N ASN A 294 -5.14 -11.92 4.86
CA ASN A 294 -3.78 -11.50 5.19
C ASN A 294 -3.12 -12.54 6.10
N LYS A 295 -1.81 -12.71 5.98
CA LYS A 295 -0.96 -13.53 6.86
C LYS A 295 -0.16 -12.61 7.77
N VAL A 296 -0.36 -12.71 9.08
CA VAL A 296 0.26 -11.80 10.05
C VAL A 296 0.94 -12.59 11.17
N ASN A 297 2.22 -12.27 11.40
CA ASN A 297 2.98 -12.72 12.56
C ASN A 297 3.77 -11.53 13.11
N PHE A 298 3.19 -10.85 14.09
CA PHE A 298 3.74 -9.60 14.60
C PHE A 298 3.90 -9.64 16.11
N THR A 299 5.04 -9.17 16.59
CA THR A 299 5.34 -9.09 18.01
C THR A 299 5.59 -7.64 18.41
N SER A 300 4.77 -7.17 19.35
CA SER A 300 4.92 -5.87 19.99
C SER A 300 6.08 -5.86 20.96
N GLY A 301 6.76 -4.73 21.08
CA GLY A 301 7.75 -4.53 22.12
C GLY A 301 7.16 -4.43 23.54
N MET A 302 5.86 -4.13 23.63
CA MET A 302 5.16 -3.93 24.92
C MET A 302 4.18 -5.07 25.26
N TYR A 303 3.47 -5.61 24.26
CA TYR A 303 2.34 -6.51 24.48
C TYR A 303 2.60 -7.97 24.09
N GLY A 304 3.82 -8.31 23.65
CA GLY A 304 4.10 -9.64 23.10
C GLY A 304 3.44 -9.85 21.74
N LYS A 305 2.87 -11.03 21.47
CA LYS A 305 2.16 -11.28 20.20
C LYS A 305 0.96 -10.35 20.06
N ASN A 306 1.00 -9.50 19.07
CA ASN A 306 -0.07 -8.51 18.79
C ASN A 306 -0.30 -8.39 17.27
N ASN A 307 -0.98 -9.37 16.72
CA ASN A 307 -1.19 -9.44 15.26
C ASN A 307 -2.24 -8.49 14.74
N SER A 308 -3.26 -8.17 15.55
CA SER A 308 -4.41 -7.41 15.06
C SER A 308 -5.10 -6.61 16.15
N TYR A 309 -5.73 -5.50 15.75
CA TYR A 309 -6.49 -4.66 16.65
C TYR A 309 -7.66 -4.00 15.90
N ILE A 310 -8.83 -4.00 16.54
CA ILE A 310 -9.98 -3.19 16.11
C ILE A 310 -10.21 -2.13 17.18
N GLY A 311 -10.15 -0.87 16.79
CA GLY A 311 -10.32 0.27 17.71
C GLY A 311 -11.75 0.36 18.25
N SER A 312 -11.86 0.91 19.45
CA SER A 312 -13.18 1.12 20.10
C SER A 312 -14.10 1.93 19.19
N GLY A 313 -15.35 1.48 19.09
CA GLY A 313 -16.38 2.11 18.24
C GLY A 313 -16.29 1.77 16.75
N SER A 314 -15.29 1.01 16.31
CA SER A 314 -15.20 0.52 14.94
C SER A 314 -15.96 -0.81 14.79
N ALA A 315 -16.72 -0.97 13.70
CA ALA A 315 -17.34 -2.24 13.35
C ALA A 315 -16.28 -3.24 12.85
N THR A 316 -16.55 -4.54 13.03
CA THR A 316 -15.66 -5.58 12.48
C THR A 316 -15.61 -5.49 10.96
N PRO A 317 -14.43 -5.37 10.33
CA PRO A 317 -14.30 -5.33 8.87
C PRO A 317 -14.81 -6.61 8.20
N THR A 318 -15.32 -6.47 6.99
CA THR A 318 -15.68 -7.61 6.15
C THR A 318 -14.45 -8.50 5.92
N GLY A 319 -14.62 -9.81 6.08
CA GLY A 319 -13.54 -10.78 5.86
C GLY A 319 -12.51 -10.88 6.99
N TRP A 320 -12.69 -10.21 8.13
CA TRP A 320 -11.75 -10.22 9.24
C TRP A 320 -11.37 -11.63 9.72
N SER A 321 -12.30 -12.55 9.75
CA SER A 321 -12.09 -13.94 10.16
C SER A 321 -11.30 -14.79 9.17
N THR A 322 -11.09 -14.32 7.94
CA THR A 322 -10.33 -15.05 6.92
C THR A 322 -8.82 -14.76 6.99
N ASN A 323 -8.40 -13.84 7.85
CA ASN A 323 -6.99 -13.57 8.06
C ASN A 323 -6.34 -14.67 8.89
N THR A 324 -5.09 -14.99 8.59
CA THR A 324 -4.27 -15.92 9.38
C THR A 324 -3.45 -15.14 10.40
N TRP A 325 -3.92 -15.10 11.63
CA TRP A 325 -3.21 -14.53 12.77
C TRP A 325 -2.23 -15.55 13.36
N ASN A 326 -1.05 -15.13 13.78
CA ASN A 326 0.08 -16.00 14.16
C ASN A 326 0.50 -16.94 13.01
N ALA A 327 0.49 -16.43 11.78
CA ALA A 327 0.90 -17.20 10.61
C ALA A 327 2.33 -17.76 10.81
N ASP A 328 2.57 -18.96 10.30
CA ASP A 328 3.92 -19.55 10.34
C ASP A 328 4.82 -18.92 9.27
N ILE A 329 5.23 -17.70 9.56
CA ILE A 329 6.11 -16.87 8.72
C ILE A 329 7.16 -16.18 9.61
N ASN A 330 8.29 -15.85 9.00
CA ASN A 330 9.39 -15.14 9.68
C ASN A 330 10.05 -14.14 8.72
N ALA A 331 11.15 -13.54 9.11
CA ALA A 331 11.83 -12.51 8.33
C ALA A 331 12.33 -12.98 6.94
N SER A 332 12.39 -14.29 6.69
CA SER A 332 12.85 -14.85 5.41
C SER A 332 11.81 -14.80 4.29
N ILE A 333 10.58 -14.28 4.56
CA ILE A 333 9.57 -13.98 3.52
C ILE A 333 10.06 -12.90 2.53
N LEU A 334 11.09 -12.14 2.91
CA LEU A 334 11.87 -11.28 2.01
C LEU A 334 13.37 -11.60 2.16
N PRO A 335 14.19 -11.42 1.12
CA PRO A 335 15.64 -11.44 1.25
C PRO A 335 16.13 -10.48 2.33
N ALA A 336 17.30 -10.77 2.92
CA ALA A 336 17.90 -9.91 3.96
C ALA A 336 18.14 -8.48 3.45
N THR A 337 18.48 -8.32 2.19
CA THR A 337 18.58 -7.06 1.45
C THR A 337 17.72 -7.16 0.20
N ILE A 338 16.80 -6.24 0.03
CA ILE A 338 15.87 -6.23 -1.11
C ILE A 338 16.26 -5.22 -2.19
N ILE A 339 17.09 -4.25 -1.84
CA ILE A 339 17.62 -3.28 -2.79
C ILE A 339 18.77 -3.92 -3.55
N THR A 340 18.63 -4.03 -4.86
CA THR A 340 19.62 -4.66 -5.75
C THR A 340 20.37 -3.64 -6.59
N TYR A 341 19.99 -2.38 -6.48
CA TYR A 341 20.64 -1.29 -7.20
C TYR A 341 22.09 -1.09 -6.73
N LYS A 342 23.02 -1.04 -7.67
CA LYS A 342 24.45 -0.81 -7.42
C LYS A 342 24.92 0.52 -8.04
#